data_4728ab62d50ba9f58a86109596aa61a6
#
_entry.id   4728ab62d50ba9f58a86109596aa61a6
#
_cell.length_a   1.000
_cell.length_b   1.000
_cell.length_c   1.000
_cell.angle_alpha   90.00
_cell.angle_beta   90.00
_cell.angle_gamma   90.00
#
_symmetry.space_group_name_H-M   'P 1'
#
loop_
_entity.id
_entity.type
_entity.pdbx_description
1 polymer ?
#
loop_
_entity_poly.entity_id
_entity_poly.type
_entity_poly.pdbx_seq_one_letter_code
_entity_poly.pdbx_strand_id
1 'polypeptide(L)'
;MAKIKIAEYREVPEGDMRKFDAKGVPIAVYKLSGQIYATSDICTYDGCFLDENHRMHNYMVECTLHNEQWDIRTGEVVIPPASEKLKVYKTEVIDDDIYVDVV
;
A
#
# COMPACT_ATOMS: atom_id res chain seq x y z
N MET A 1 3.72 0.52 -19.83
CA MET A 1 2.79 0.17 -18.77
C MET A 1 2.76 -1.32 -18.57
N ALA A 2 2.95 -1.76 -17.36
CA ALA A 2 2.96 -3.17 -17.03
C ALA A 2 1.90 -3.45 -15.97
N LYS A 3 0.74 -3.91 -16.42
CA LYS A 3 -0.34 -4.29 -15.53
C LYS A 3 -0.16 -5.76 -15.17
N ILE A 4 0.03 -6.04 -13.90
CA ILE A 4 0.36 -7.38 -13.41
C ILE A 4 -0.70 -7.81 -12.42
N LYS A 5 -1.21 -9.04 -12.57
CA LYS A 5 -2.06 -9.61 -11.54
C LYS A 5 -1.20 -9.88 -10.30
N ILE A 6 -1.61 -9.33 -9.17
CA ILE A 6 -0.84 -9.40 -7.94
C ILE A 6 -1.53 -10.26 -6.87
N ALA A 7 -2.85 -10.33 -6.89
CA ALA A 7 -3.61 -11.05 -5.86
C ALA A 7 -5.05 -11.23 -6.32
N GLU A 8 -5.80 -12.02 -5.54
CA GLU A 8 -7.24 -12.06 -5.66
C GLU A 8 -7.85 -11.09 -4.66
N TYR A 9 -8.98 -10.52 -5.02
CA TYR A 9 -9.65 -9.52 -4.19
C TYR A 9 -9.90 -10.01 -2.76
N ARG A 10 -10.28 -11.28 -2.60
CA ARG A 10 -10.60 -11.87 -1.30
C ARG A 10 -9.37 -12.03 -0.41
N GLU A 11 -8.17 -11.96 -0.97
CA GLU A 11 -6.94 -12.13 -0.20
C GLU A 11 -6.58 -10.92 0.63
N VAL A 12 -7.20 -9.76 0.35
CA VAL A 12 -6.92 -8.52 1.09
C VAL A 12 -8.06 -8.29 2.08
N PRO A 13 -7.78 -8.21 3.38
CA PRO A 13 -8.83 -7.99 4.36
C PRO A 13 -9.37 -6.57 4.31
N GLU A 14 -10.68 -6.43 4.55
CA GLU A 14 -11.31 -5.12 4.64
C GLU A 14 -10.74 -4.34 5.83
N GLY A 15 -10.36 -3.09 5.58
CA GLY A 15 -9.84 -2.21 6.63
C GLY A 15 -8.37 -2.42 6.95
N ASP A 16 -7.67 -3.21 6.15
CA ASP A 16 -6.27 -3.53 6.41
C ASP A 16 -5.53 -3.70 5.09
N MET A 17 -4.32 -4.25 5.16
CA MET A 17 -3.48 -4.41 3.99
C MET A 17 -2.75 -5.75 4.03
N ARG A 18 -2.25 -6.16 2.87
CA ARG A 18 -1.34 -7.29 2.73
C ARG A 18 -0.23 -6.93 1.77
N LYS A 19 0.95 -7.51 2.03
CA LYS A 19 2.10 -7.34 1.14
C LYS A 19 2.07 -8.40 0.06
N PHE A 20 2.33 -7.97 -1.16
CA PHE A 20 2.53 -8.86 -2.31
C PHE A 20 3.77 -8.41 -3.05
N ASP A 21 4.36 -9.33 -3.80
CA ASP A 21 5.56 -9.05 -4.57
C ASP A 21 5.21 -9.00 -6.05
N ALA A 22 5.53 -7.89 -6.70
CA ALA A 22 5.28 -7.72 -8.13
C ALA A 22 6.62 -7.55 -8.82
N LYS A 23 7.12 -8.64 -9.42
CA LYS A 23 8.42 -8.66 -10.11
C LYS A 23 9.56 -8.11 -9.25
N GLY A 24 9.60 -8.54 -7.99
CA GLY A 24 10.65 -8.10 -7.07
C GLY A 24 10.35 -6.80 -6.36
N VAL A 25 9.22 -6.17 -6.64
CA VAL A 25 8.82 -4.92 -5.97
C VAL A 25 7.82 -5.23 -4.86
N PRO A 26 8.14 -4.93 -3.59
CA PRO A 26 7.21 -5.18 -2.49
C PRO A 26 6.12 -4.12 -2.50
N ILE A 27 4.87 -4.57 -2.61
CA ILE A 27 3.71 -3.71 -2.72
C ILE A 27 2.73 -4.02 -1.59
N ALA A 28 2.29 -2.97 -0.90
CA ALA A 28 1.22 -3.06 0.09
C ALA A 28 -0.11 -2.82 -0.62
N VAL A 29 -1.01 -3.78 -0.53
CA VAL A 29 -2.34 -3.69 -1.14
C VAL A 29 -3.36 -3.56 -0.01
N TYR A 30 -4.19 -2.53 -0.10
CA TYR A 30 -5.16 -2.17 0.94
C TYR A 30 -6.57 -2.33 0.41
N LYS A 31 -7.50 -2.68 1.31
CA LYS A 31 -8.92 -2.68 0.98
C LYS A 31 -9.65 -1.81 2.00
N LEU A 32 -10.21 -0.71 1.54
CA LEU A 32 -10.95 0.22 2.39
C LEU A 32 -12.28 0.55 1.75
N SER A 33 -13.35 0.29 2.44
CA SER A 33 -14.72 0.45 1.92
C SER A 33 -14.91 -0.26 0.58
N GLY A 34 -14.35 -1.46 0.47
CA GLY A 34 -14.44 -2.27 -0.73
C GLY A 34 -13.51 -1.85 -1.85
N GLN A 35 -12.84 -0.70 -1.75
CA GLN A 35 -11.92 -0.20 -2.78
C GLN A 35 -10.50 -0.69 -2.52
N ILE A 36 -9.77 -0.91 -3.62
CA ILE A 36 -8.39 -1.39 -3.55
C ILE A 36 -7.44 -0.23 -3.81
N TYR A 37 -6.41 -0.15 -2.97
CA TYR A 37 -5.32 0.83 -3.10
C TYR A 37 -4.00 0.08 -3.01
N ALA A 38 -2.95 0.64 -3.59
CA ALA A 38 -1.64 0.02 -3.53
C ALA A 38 -0.55 1.07 -3.39
N THR A 39 0.40 0.80 -2.50
CA THR A 39 1.57 1.66 -2.30
C THR A 39 2.81 0.79 -2.22
N SER A 40 3.97 1.41 -2.24
CA SER A 40 5.19 0.70 -1.84
C SER A 40 5.02 0.19 -0.42
N ASP A 41 5.54 -1.00 -0.14
CA ASP A 41 5.55 -1.55 1.22
C ASP A 41 6.74 -1.03 2.03
N ILE A 42 7.60 -0.23 1.42
CA ILE A 42 8.82 0.25 2.05
C ILE A 42 8.61 1.66 2.58
N CYS A 43 8.81 1.83 3.89
CA CYS A 43 8.74 3.13 4.56
C CYS A 43 9.82 4.05 4.00
N THR A 44 9.44 5.29 3.62
CA THR A 44 10.38 6.23 3.00
C THR A 44 11.37 6.83 4.01
N TYR A 45 11.11 6.67 5.30
CA TYR A 45 11.96 7.23 6.33
C TYR A 45 13.17 6.33 6.65
N ASP A 46 12.91 5.04 6.96
CA ASP A 46 13.99 4.16 7.39
C ASP A 46 14.08 2.85 6.59
N GLY A 47 13.24 2.68 5.59
CA GLY A 47 13.31 1.50 4.73
C GLY A 47 12.71 0.23 5.31
N CYS A 48 11.99 0.32 6.43
CA CYS A 48 11.33 -0.85 7.00
C CYS A 48 10.10 -1.24 6.18
N PHE A 49 9.61 -2.45 6.39
CA PHE A 49 8.43 -2.93 5.67
C PHE A 49 7.16 -2.58 6.44
N LEU A 50 6.23 -1.93 5.75
CA LEU A 50 4.97 -1.51 6.35
C LEU A 50 4.09 -2.69 6.75
N ASP A 51 4.10 -3.78 5.98
CA ASP A 51 3.27 -4.94 6.33
C ASP A 51 3.63 -5.52 7.69
N GLU A 52 4.88 -5.38 8.12
CA GLU A 52 5.33 -5.87 9.41
C GLU A 52 5.16 -4.84 10.53
N ASN A 53 5.03 -3.56 10.19
CA ASN A 53 5.06 -2.47 11.15
C ASN A 53 4.04 -1.40 10.78
N HIS A 54 2.75 -1.75 10.77
CA HIS A 54 1.75 -0.75 10.37
C HIS A 54 0.53 -0.75 11.26
N ARG A 55 -0.19 0.37 11.19
CA ARG A 55 -1.52 0.52 11.79
C ARG A 55 -2.32 1.40 10.84
N MET A 56 -3.57 1.00 10.58
CA MET A 56 -4.44 1.77 9.71
C MET A 56 -5.26 2.78 10.50
N HIS A 57 -5.37 3.99 9.97
CA HIS A 57 -6.23 5.06 10.48
C HIS A 57 -7.05 5.57 9.32
N ASN A 58 -8.17 4.92 9.01
CA ASN A 58 -8.97 5.22 7.81
C ASN A 58 -8.08 5.08 6.56
N TYR A 59 -7.87 6.18 5.82
CA TYR A 59 -7.04 6.15 4.61
C TYR A 59 -5.56 6.44 4.88
N MET A 60 -5.17 6.49 6.15
CA MET A 60 -3.78 6.73 6.52
C MET A 60 -3.14 5.43 6.97
N VAL A 61 -1.93 5.15 6.47
CA VAL A 61 -1.12 4.06 6.99
C VAL A 61 -0.03 4.65 7.87
N GLU A 62 0.08 4.11 9.07
CA GLU A 62 1.10 4.53 10.03
C GLU A 62 2.21 3.50 10.08
N CYS A 63 3.47 3.97 10.02
CA CYS A 63 4.61 3.13 10.37
C CYS A 63 4.74 3.14 11.89
N THR A 64 4.58 1.99 12.55
CA THR A 64 4.53 1.94 14.01
C THR A 64 5.90 2.12 14.67
N LEU A 65 6.97 2.11 13.89
CA LEU A 65 8.32 2.30 14.43
C LEU A 65 8.59 3.78 14.79
N HIS A 66 8.04 4.70 13.98
CA HIS A 66 8.31 6.14 14.17
C HIS A 66 7.03 6.98 14.15
N ASN A 67 5.88 6.33 13.99
CA ASN A 67 4.55 6.96 13.99
C ASN A 67 4.29 7.94 12.85
N GLU A 68 5.10 7.89 11.77
CA GLU A 68 4.79 8.68 10.59
C GLU A 68 3.59 8.07 9.86
N GLN A 69 2.84 8.92 9.15
CA GLN A 69 1.65 8.48 8.43
C GLN A 69 1.61 9.04 7.02
N TRP A 70 1.08 8.25 6.10
CA TRP A 70 0.86 8.65 4.70
C TRP A 70 -0.58 8.36 4.31
N ASP A 71 -1.11 9.21 3.43
CA ASP A 71 -2.40 8.95 2.80
C ASP A 71 -2.20 7.94 1.67
N ILE A 72 -2.84 6.78 1.76
CA ILE A 72 -2.63 5.71 0.78
C ILE A 72 -3.22 6.04 -0.60
N ARG A 73 -4.08 7.04 -0.69
CA ARG A 73 -4.69 7.44 -1.96
C ARG A 73 -3.74 8.30 -2.80
N THR A 74 -2.88 9.06 -2.16
CA THR A 74 -2.00 10.01 -2.83
C THR A 74 -0.52 9.77 -2.55
N GLY A 75 -0.21 9.08 -1.46
CA GLY A 75 1.16 8.88 -0.99
C GLY A 75 1.71 10.04 -0.19
N GLU A 76 0.92 11.09 0.03
CA GLU A 76 1.41 12.28 0.73
C GLU A 76 1.62 12.03 2.20
N VAL A 77 2.68 12.65 2.74
CA VAL A 77 2.99 12.59 4.17
C VAL A 77 1.93 13.37 4.93
N VAL A 78 1.34 12.71 5.93
CA VAL A 78 0.35 13.33 6.81
C VAL A 78 0.98 13.65 8.16
N ILE A 79 1.77 12.72 8.69
CA ILE A 79 2.46 12.89 9.98
C ILE A 79 3.96 12.66 9.77
N PRO A 80 4.83 13.64 10.14
CA PRO A 80 6.28 13.41 10.07
C PRO A 80 6.71 12.38 11.13
N PRO A 81 7.98 11.88 11.12
CA PRO A 81 9.16 12.50 10.54
C PRO A 81 9.44 12.19 9.06
N ALA A 82 8.69 11.28 8.41
CA ALA A 82 8.90 11.05 6.99
C ALA A 82 8.68 12.34 6.20
N SER A 83 9.54 12.63 5.24
CA SER A 83 9.43 13.82 4.41
C SER A 83 9.18 13.47 2.94
N GLU A 84 9.28 12.20 2.58
CA GLU A 84 9.10 11.77 1.20
C GLU A 84 7.76 11.07 1.05
N LYS A 85 7.14 11.28 -0.10
CA LYS A 85 5.89 10.60 -0.45
C LYS A 85 6.11 9.10 -0.52
N LEU A 86 5.07 8.37 -0.15
CA LEU A 86 5.01 6.93 -0.37
C LEU A 86 4.57 6.71 -1.82
N LYS A 87 5.27 5.88 -2.56
CA LYS A 87 4.90 5.64 -3.96
C LYS A 87 3.55 4.93 -4.02
N VAL A 88 2.65 5.45 -4.86
CA VAL A 88 1.31 4.89 -5.07
C VAL A 88 1.27 4.25 -6.45
N TYR A 89 0.65 3.07 -6.53
CA TYR A 89 0.48 2.34 -7.77
C TYR A 89 -0.98 2.33 -8.17
N LYS A 90 -1.25 2.47 -9.47
CA LYS A 90 -2.61 2.33 -9.98
C LYS A 90 -3.06 0.89 -9.87
N THR A 91 -4.31 0.70 -9.50
CA THR A 91 -4.89 -0.63 -9.35
C THR A 91 -6.14 -0.77 -10.19
N GLU A 92 -6.45 -2.02 -10.53
CA GLU A 92 -7.68 -2.35 -11.23
C GLU A 92 -8.15 -3.71 -10.75
N VAL A 93 -9.45 -3.86 -10.55
CA VAL A 93 -10.05 -5.15 -10.18
C VAL A 93 -10.86 -5.65 -11.36
N ILE A 94 -10.52 -6.81 -11.88
CA ILE A 94 -11.21 -7.45 -13.00
C ILE A 94 -11.53 -8.88 -12.60
N ASP A 95 -12.82 -9.23 -12.57
CA ASP A 95 -13.28 -10.59 -12.25
C ASP A 95 -12.65 -11.13 -10.94
N ASP A 96 -12.65 -10.30 -9.91
CA ASP A 96 -12.11 -10.61 -8.57
C ASP A 96 -10.59 -10.77 -8.52
N ASP A 97 -9.89 -10.38 -9.58
CA ASP A 97 -8.43 -10.34 -9.60
C ASP A 97 -7.95 -8.90 -9.49
N ILE A 98 -6.91 -8.69 -8.67
CA ILE A 98 -6.31 -7.38 -8.47
C ILE A 98 -5.08 -7.24 -9.36
N TYR A 99 -5.06 -6.19 -10.16
CA TYR A 99 -3.92 -5.85 -11.01
C TYR A 99 -3.32 -4.54 -10.54
N VAL A 100 -1.99 -4.45 -10.60
CA VAL A 100 -1.27 -3.20 -10.33
C VAL A 100 -0.42 -2.84 -11.53
N ASP A 101 -0.23 -1.53 -11.71
CA ASP A 101 0.63 -0.99 -12.75
C ASP A 101 1.95 -0.62 -12.08
N VAL A 102 3.01 -1.37 -12.40
CA VAL A 102 4.32 -1.24 -11.73
C VAL A 102 5.37 -0.56 -12.59
N VAL A 103 4.95 0.26 -13.51
CA VAL A 103 5.91 1.01 -14.33
C VAL A 103 6.49 2.19 -13.59
#